data_46333453f653464cb7dcb54ac7f1d31b
#
_entry.id   46333453f653464cb7dcb54ac7f1d31b
#
_cell.length_a   1.000
_cell.length_b   1.000
_cell.length_c   1.000
_cell.angle_alpha   90.00
_cell.angle_beta   90.00
_cell.angle_gamma   90.00
#
_symmetry.space_group_name_H-M   'P 1'
#
loop_
_entity.id
_entity.type
_entity.pdbx_description
1 polymer ?
#
loop_
_entity_poly.entity_id
_entity_poly.type
_entity_poly.pdbx_seq_one_letter_code
_entity_poly.pdbx_strand_id
1 'polypeptide(L)'
;MTRARYRRVILKLSGEAFADPDTGFGIDAIVVQRLAEETAAARRELDVEIAVVVGGGNIFRGMTGATRGMDRARADYMGMLATVINALALQDALEAIGQPVRVQTAITMAQVAEPYIPRRATRHLEKGRVVVFAAGTGNPYFTTDTTAALRAAEIGAEAILKGTHSGVDGIYSADPRLDPDAVKILELSHLDVLNRGLKVMDSTAITFCMDNQLPIIVFDVLTPGNIHRALLGEPIGTVVS
;
A
#
# COMPACT_ATOMS: atom_id res chain seq x y z
N MET A 1 -21.55 16.66 -7.57
CA MET A 1 -20.58 15.91 -6.78
C MET A 1 -19.78 15.03 -7.73
N THR A 2 -18.48 15.19 -7.77
CA THR A 2 -17.60 14.37 -8.61
C THR A 2 -17.61 12.96 -8.04
N ARG A 3 -17.97 11.95 -8.84
CA ARG A 3 -18.10 10.57 -8.37
C ARG A 3 -16.74 9.88 -8.48
N ALA A 4 -16.33 9.17 -7.45
CA ALA A 4 -15.15 8.31 -7.51
C ALA A 4 -15.31 7.22 -8.60
N ARG A 5 -14.19 6.85 -9.22
CA ARG A 5 -14.12 5.77 -10.20
C ARG A 5 -14.30 4.39 -9.53
N TYR A 6 -13.83 4.26 -8.28
CA TYR A 6 -13.86 3.03 -7.50
C TYR A 6 -14.59 3.25 -6.19
N ARG A 7 -15.40 2.27 -5.80
CA ARG A 7 -16.13 2.29 -4.53
C ARG A 7 -15.30 1.77 -3.36
N ARG A 8 -14.50 0.72 -3.58
CA ARG A 8 -13.64 0.09 -2.57
C ARG A 8 -12.26 -0.13 -3.15
N VAL A 9 -11.23 0.29 -2.43
CA VAL A 9 -9.84 0.18 -2.88
C VAL A 9 -8.92 -0.32 -1.77
N ILE A 10 -7.78 -0.90 -2.20
CA ILE A 10 -6.58 -1.05 -1.38
C ILE A 10 -5.65 0.12 -1.67
N LEU A 11 -5.30 0.90 -0.66
CA LEU A 11 -4.17 1.83 -0.71
C LEU A 11 -2.93 1.10 -0.17
N LYS A 12 -1.98 0.78 -1.05
CA LYS A 12 -0.73 0.13 -0.66
C LYS A 12 0.35 1.18 -0.46
N LEU A 13 0.84 1.27 0.76
CA LEU A 13 1.93 2.15 1.17
C LEU A 13 3.17 1.33 1.48
N SER A 14 4.31 1.67 0.88
CA SER A 14 5.60 1.09 1.27
C SER A 14 6.00 1.63 2.65
N GLY A 15 6.84 0.88 3.38
CA GLY A 15 7.35 1.36 4.68
C GLY A 15 8.09 2.69 4.55
N GLU A 16 8.83 2.86 3.47
CA GLU A 16 9.58 4.07 3.18
C GLU A 16 8.71 5.32 3.04
N ALA A 17 7.43 5.17 2.74
CA ALA A 17 6.47 6.28 2.75
C ALA A 17 6.17 6.82 4.17
N PHE A 18 6.61 6.13 5.21
CA PHE A 18 6.49 6.56 6.61
C PHE A 18 7.81 7.10 7.18
N ALA A 19 8.90 6.92 6.44
CA ALA A 19 10.24 7.25 6.91
C ALA A 19 10.47 8.76 6.99
N ASP A 20 11.39 9.13 7.85
CA ASP A 20 12.03 10.45 7.81
C ASP A 20 12.64 10.67 6.42
N PRO A 21 12.29 11.78 5.74
CA PRO A 21 12.74 12.05 4.36
C PRO A 21 14.27 12.14 4.21
N ASP A 22 14.98 12.59 5.27
CA ASP A 22 16.42 12.83 5.21
C ASP A 22 17.21 11.53 5.44
N THR A 23 16.74 10.68 6.34
CA THR A 23 17.43 9.43 6.71
C THR A 23 16.90 8.20 6.00
N GLY A 24 15.67 8.24 5.52
CA GLY A 24 14.96 7.08 4.94
C GLY A 24 14.66 5.98 5.96
N PHE A 25 14.73 6.28 7.27
CA PHE A 25 14.58 5.32 8.36
C PHE A 25 13.59 5.82 9.42
N GLY A 26 13.01 4.88 10.18
CA GLY A 26 12.11 5.18 11.28
C GLY A 26 10.72 5.63 10.80
N ILE A 27 10.04 6.39 11.65
CA ILE A 27 8.70 6.93 11.39
C ILE A 27 8.75 8.43 11.61
N ASP A 28 8.41 9.20 10.58
CA ASP A 28 8.23 10.65 10.65
C ASP A 28 6.76 10.98 10.97
N ALA A 29 6.52 11.63 12.09
CA ALA A 29 5.18 11.97 12.55
C ALA A 29 4.44 12.94 11.61
N ILE A 30 5.17 13.85 10.95
CA ILE A 30 4.59 14.83 10.02
C ILE A 30 4.14 14.14 8.74
N VAL A 31 4.95 13.21 8.23
CA VAL A 31 4.62 12.42 7.03
C VAL A 31 3.41 11.52 7.31
N VAL A 32 3.38 10.84 8.46
CA VAL A 32 2.25 9.98 8.87
C VAL A 32 0.98 10.79 9.03
N GLN A 33 1.05 11.96 9.67
CA GLN A 33 -0.08 12.86 9.83
C GLN A 33 -0.65 13.27 8.47
N ARG A 34 0.19 13.67 7.52
CA ARG A 34 -0.23 14.04 6.16
C ARG A 34 -0.91 12.87 5.42
N LEU A 35 -0.34 11.68 5.48
CA LEU A 35 -0.95 10.48 4.88
C LEU A 35 -2.32 10.17 5.48
N ALA A 36 -2.47 10.34 6.79
CA ALA A 36 -3.74 10.17 7.49
C ALA A 36 -4.77 11.20 7.04
N GLU A 37 -4.40 12.48 6.98
CA GLU A 37 -5.26 13.58 6.54
C GLU A 37 -5.76 13.38 5.11
N GLU A 38 -4.87 13.06 4.17
CA GLU A 38 -5.23 12.80 2.78
C GLU A 38 -6.13 11.57 2.63
N THR A 39 -5.81 10.48 3.33
CA THR A 39 -6.63 9.26 3.32
C THR A 39 -8.03 9.53 3.86
N ALA A 40 -8.12 10.24 4.98
CA ALA A 40 -9.40 10.57 5.60
C ALA A 40 -10.23 11.56 4.78
N ALA A 41 -9.58 12.58 4.17
CA ALA A 41 -10.24 13.54 3.29
C ALA A 41 -10.81 12.84 2.06
N ALA A 42 -9.99 12.09 1.34
CA ALA A 42 -10.41 11.34 0.15
C ALA A 42 -11.57 10.38 0.45
N ARG A 43 -11.47 9.64 1.58
CA ARG A 43 -12.55 8.76 2.03
C ARG A 43 -13.86 9.50 2.26
N ARG A 44 -13.84 10.65 2.94
CA ARG A 44 -15.06 11.41 3.29
C ARG A 44 -15.66 12.13 2.09
N GLU A 45 -14.83 12.77 1.28
CA GLU A 45 -15.26 13.61 0.15
C GLU A 45 -15.82 12.78 -1.00
N LEU A 46 -15.27 11.60 -1.23
CA LEU A 46 -15.66 10.71 -2.33
C LEU A 46 -16.56 9.55 -1.89
N ASP A 47 -16.83 9.40 -0.60
CA ASP A 47 -17.57 8.27 0.01
C ASP A 47 -17.04 6.90 -0.44
N VAL A 48 -15.71 6.75 -0.45
CA VAL A 48 -14.98 5.55 -0.87
C VAL A 48 -14.58 4.72 0.35
N GLU A 49 -14.67 3.42 0.24
CA GLU A 49 -14.17 2.47 1.23
C GLU A 49 -12.66 2.23 1.00
N ILE A 50 -11.84 2.65 1.95
CA ILE A 50 -10.37 2.55 1.84
C ILE A 50 -9.85 1.55 2.87
N ALA A 51 -9.20 0.49 2.38
CA ALA A 51 -8.33 -0.35 3.18
C ALA A 51 -6.87 -0.05 2.83
N VAL A 52 -5.98 -0.04 3.83
CA VAL A 52 -4.56 0.29 3.66
C VAL A 52 -3.73 -0.95 3.93
N VAL A 53 -2.78 -1.25 3.05
CA VAL A 53 -1.73 -2.26 3.30
C VAL A 53 -0.40 -1.53 3.48
N VAL A 54 0.23 -1.71 4.64
CA VAL A 54 1.46 -1.01 4.99
C VAL A 54 2.69 -1.91 4.86
N GLY A 55 3.78 -1.38 4.34
CA GLY A 55 5.11 -2.00 4.37
C GLY A 55 5.83 -1.73 5.70
N GLY A 56 7.00 -2.36 5.88
CA GLY A 56 7.86 -2.21 7.07
C GLY A 56 9.32 -1.89 6.76
N GLY A 57 9.63 -1.59 5.49
CA GLY A 57 11.01 -1.44 5.01
C GLY A 57 11.78 -0.26 5.61
N ASN A 58 11.09 0.75 6.13
CA ASN A 58 11.65 1.87 6.87
C ASN A 58 12.21 1.50 8.26
N ILE A 59 11.77 0.37 8.81
CA ILE A 59 12.20 -0.12 10.13
C ILE A 59 13.09 -1.35 9.96
N PHE A 60 12.63 -2.35 9.18
CA PHE A 60 13.37 -3.57 8.96
C PHE A 60 13.01 -4.21 7.61
N ARG A 61 14.05 -4.62 6.85
CA ARG A 61 13.92 -5.36 5.60
C ARG A 61 14.39 -6.79 5.75
N GLY A 62 13.47 -7.76 5.68
CA GLY A 62 13.77 -9.18 5.83
C GLY A 62 14.83 -9.69 4.87
N MET A 63 14.78 -9.28 3.59
CA MET A 63 15.82 -9.63 2.59
C MET A 63 17.20 -9.12 2.99
N THR A 64 17.33 -7.90 3.50
CA THR A 64 18.62 -7.35 3.95
C THR A 64 19.13 -8.09 5.18
N GLY A 65 18.25 -8.49 6.11
CA GLY A 65 18.61 -9.33 7.25
C GLY A 65 19.14 -10.69 6.79
N ALA A 66 18.47 -11.35 5.85
CA ALA A 66 18.88 -12.64 5.31
C ALA A 66 20.25 -12.59 4.60
N THR A 67 20.54 -11.52 3.83
CA THR A 67 21.87 -11.35 3.19
C THR A 67 23.00 -11.14 4.20
N ARG A 68 22.67 -10.76 5.45
CA ARG A 68 23.62 -10.63 6.57
C ARG A 68 23.71 -11.88 7.45
N GLY A 69 23.20 -13.03 6.96
CA GLY A 69 23.31 -14.33 7.63
C GLY A 69 22.18 -14.66 8.61
N MET A 70 21.12 -13.85 8.68
CA MET A 70 19.93 -14.20 9.45
C MET A 70 19.13 -15.30 8.70
N ASP A 71 18.45 -16.15 9.47
CA ASP A 71 17.45 -17.05 8.90
C ASP A 71 16.35 -16.25 8.21
N ARG A 72 16.04 -16.61 6.98
CA ARG A 72 15.12 -15.84 6.12
C ARG A 72 13.72 -15.71 6.73
N ALA A 73 13.18 -16.81 7.26
CA ALA A 73 11.83 -16.80 7.83
C ALA A 73 11.76 -15.89 9.08
N ARG A 74 12.79 -15.94 9.93
CA ARG A 74 12.90 -15.06 11.11
C ARG A 74 13.02 -13.59 10.70
N ALA A 75 13.84 -13.29 9.70
CA ALA A 75 13.97 -11.94 9.16
C ALA A 75 12.64 -11.41 8.58
N ASP A 76 11.90 -12.26 7.87
CA ASP A 76 10.59 -11.90 7.35
C ASP A 76 9.56 -11.64 8.48
N TYR A 77 9.57 -12.43 9.58
CA TYR A 77 8.74 -12.13 10.74
C TYR A 77 9.09 -10.78 11.39
N MET A 78 10.37 -10.42 11.46
CA MET A 78 10.76 -9.08 11.94
C MET A 78 10.20 -7.98 11.01
N GLY A 79 10.26 -8.17 9.70
CA GLY A 79 9.63 -7.28 8.73
C GLY A 79 8.10 -7.18 8.89
N MET A 80 7.42 -8.30 9.20
CA MET A 80 5.99 -8.29 9.51
C MET A 80 5.68 -7.47 10.76
N LEU A 81 6.46 -7.62 11.83
CA LEU A 81 6.31 -6.81 13.05
C LEU A 81 6.56 -5.32 12.77
N ALA A 82 7.51 -4.98 11.90
CA ALA A 82 7.75 -3.62 11.47
C ALA A 82 6.50 -3.01 10.78
N THR A 83 5.75 -3.80 9.98
CA THR A 83 4.49 -3.32 9.41
C THR A 83 3.44 -3.03 10.48
N VAL A 84 3.42 -3.78 11.58
CA VAL A 84 2.49 -3.54 12.70
C VAL A 84 2.79 -2.19 13.35
N ILE A 85 4.06 -1.86 13.56
CA ILE A 85 4.47 -0.56 14.12
C ILE A 85 3.96 0.58 13.21
N ASN A 86 4.17 0.51 11.90
CA ASN A 86 3.66 1.51 10.96
C ASN A 86 2.13 1.59 10.96
N ALA A 87 1.44 0.45 11.05
CA ALA A 87 -0.02 0.40 11.09
C ALA A 87 -0.58 1.10 12.33
N LEU A 88 0.06 0.92 13.50
CA LEU A 88 -0.34 1.60 14.73
C LEU A 88 -0.08 3.10 14.67
N ALA A 89 1.04 3.53 14.08
CA ALA A 89 1.31 4.96 13.87
C ALA A 89 0.25 5.61 12.96
N LEU A 90 -0.14 4.93 11.86
CA LEU A 90 -1.20 5.42 10.99
C LEU A 90 -2.57 5.40 11.68
N GLN A 91 -2.85 4.41 12.52
CA GLN A 91 -4.07 4.36 13.33
C GLN A 91 -4.16 5.58 14.25
N ASP A 92 -3.11 5.84 15.02
CA ASP A 92 -3.07 6.96 15.95
C ASP A 92 -3.34 8.30 15.24
N ALA A 93 -2.66 8.53 14.12
CA ALA A 93 -2.85 9.75 13.31
C ALA A 93 -4.28 9.87 12.73
N LEU A 94 -4.88 8.77 12.27
CA LEU A 94 -6.26 8.77 11.78
C LEU A 94 -7.26 9.04 12.90
N GLU A 95 -7.07 8.42 14.06
CA GLU A 95 -7.95 8.62 15.23
C GLU A 95 -7.83 10.05 15.78
N ALA A 96 -6.63 10.63 15.79
CA ALA A 96 -6.40 12.01 16.21
C ALA A 96 -7.20 13.05 15.40
N ILE A 97 -7.46 12.77 14.11
CA ILE A 97 -8.27 13.65 13.25
C ILE A 97 -9.74 13.19 13.15
N GLY A 98 -10.18 12.31 14.03
CA GLY A 98 -11.56 11.84 14.12
C GLY A 98 -11.98 10.86 13.01
N GLN A 99 -11.05 10.26 12.27
CA GLN A 99 -11.36 9.21 11.30
C GLN A 99 -11.38 7.84 12.00
N PRO A 100 -12.54 7.15 12.10
CA PRO A 100 -12.58 5.82 12.66
C PRO A 100 -11.73 4.83 11.84
N VAL A 101 -10.90 4.05 12.52
CA VAL A 101 -9.97 3.10 11.90
C VAL A 101 -9.93 1.79 12.68
N ARG A 102 -9.52 0.70 12.03
CA ARG A 102 -9.21 -0.59 12.67
C ARG A 102 -7.96 -1.19 12.05
N VAL A 103 -7.01 -1.56 12.90
CA VAL A 103 -5.85 -2.36 12.48
C VAL A 103 -6.20 -3.83 12.60
N GLN A 104 -5.94 -4.59 11.55
CA GLN A 104 -6.08 -6.05 11.51
C GLN A 104 -4.76 -6.69 11.12
N THR A 105 -4.36 -7.73 11.85
CA THR A 105 -3.08 -8.42 11.65
C THR A 105 -3.28 -9.86 11.21
N ALA A 106 -2.40 -10.33 10.32
CA ALA A 106 -2.35 -11.72 9.90
C ALA A 106 -1.67 -12.64 10.95
N ILE A 107 -0.88 -12.07 11.85
CA ILE A 107 -0.31 -12.77 13.02
C ILE A 107 -1.16 -12.40 14.23
N THR A 108 -1.61 -13.41 15.00
CA THR A 108 -2.45 -13.18 16.17
C THR A 108 -1.72 -12.41 17.25
N MET A 109 -2.20 -11.23 17.57
CA MET A 109 -1.72 -10.36 18.66
C MET A 109 -2.87 -9.52 19.21
N ALA A 110 -3.87 -10.21 19.76
CA ALA A 110 -5.18 -9.64 20.12
C ALA A 110 -5.12 -8.46 21.11
N GLN A 111 -4.03 -8.31 21.87
CA GLN A 111 -3.81 -7.16 22.76
C GLN A 111 -3.43 -5.87 22.00
N VAL A 112 -3.00 -5.99 20.74
CA VAL A 112 -2.46 -4.87 19.95
C VAL A 112 -3.39 -4.52 18.79
N ALA A 113 -3.91 -5.55 18.09
CA ALA A 113 -4.73 -5.37 16.90
C ALA A 113 -5.71 -6.53 16.73
N GLU A 114 -6.78 -6.31 15.96
CA GLU A 114 -7.74 -7.37 15.66
C GLU A 114 -7.11 -8.45 14.78
N PRO A 115 -7.43 -9.74 14.99
CA PRO A 115 -7.08 -10.77 14.02
C PRO A 115 -7.81 -10.51 12.69
N TYR A 116 -7.09 -10.69 11.57
CA TYR A 116 -7.67 -10.51 10.24
C TYR A 116 -8.75 -11.58 9.96
N ILE A 117 -9.93 -11.10 9.65
CA ILE A 117 -11.06 -11.90 9.18
C ILE A 117 -11.74 -11.10 8.04
N PRO A 118 -11.80 -11.64 6.78
CA PRO A 118 -12.30 -10.88 5.62
C PRO A 118 -13.66 -10.24 5.85
N ARG A 119 -14.63 -10.98 6.37
CA ARG A 119 -15.98 -10.46 6.68
C ARG A 119 -15.98 -9.34 7.72
N ARG A 120 -15.06 -9.36 8.67
CA ARG A 120 -14.91 -8.29 9.67
C ARG A 120 -14.33 -7.04 9.03
N ALA A 121 -13.30 -7.20 8.17
CA ALA A 121 -12.72 -6.11 7.40
C ALA A 121 -13.78 -5.42 6.54
N THR A 122 -14.53 -6.19 5.74
CA THR A 122 -15.63 -5.65 4.92
C THR A 122 -16.66 -4.92 5.77
N ARG A 123 -17.05 -5.48 6.92
CA ARG A 123 -18.02 -4.81 7.81
C ARG A 123 -17.49 -3.50 8.41
N HIS A 124 -16.19 -3.39 8.64
CA HIS A 124 -15.59 -2.12 9.05
C HIS A 124 -15.65 -1.08 7.93
N LEU A 125 -15.30 -1.46 6.72
CA LEU A 125 -15.35 -0.58 5.54
C LEU A 125 -16.77 -0.06 5.29
N GLU A 126 -17.77 -0.93 5.30
CA GLU A 126 -19.19 -0.57 5.17
C GLU A 126 -19.69 0.40 6.25
N LYS A 127 -19.06 0.42 7.42
CA LYS A 127 -19.33 1.37 8.50
C LYS A 127 -18.52 2.67 8.39
N GLY A 128 -17.85 2.90 7.26
CA GLY A 128 -17.06 4.10 7.03
C GLY A 128 -15.76 4.17 7.82
N ARG A 129 -15.24 3.03 8.30
CA ARG A 129 -13.94 2.95 8.95
C ARG A 129 -12.86 2.71 7.90
N VAL A 130 -11.69 3.29 8.08
CA VAL A 130 -10.48 2.83 7.39
C VAL A 130 -10.04 1.51 8.03
N VAL A 131 -9.60 0.55 7.23
CA VAL A 131 -9.01 -0.70 7.74
C VAL A 131 -7.53 -0.73 7.37
N VAL A 132 -6.64 -0.95 8.32
CA VAL A 132 -5.20 -1.07 8.06
C VAL A 132 -4.79 -2.52 8.26
N PHE A 133 -4.27 -3.13 7.20
CA PHE A 133 -3.77 -4.51 7.23
C PHE A 133 -2.28 -4.52 7.53
N ALA A 134 -1.90 -5.22 8.59
CA ALA A 134 -0.54 -5.39 9.05
C ALA A 134 -0.12 -6.86 9.10
N ALA A 135 1.15 -7.11 9.32
CA ALA A 135 1.80 -8.42 9.33
C ALA A 135 1.73 -9.16 7.99
N GLY A 136 1.56 -8.43 6.88
CA GLY A 136 1.59 -9.02 5.55
C GLY A 136 0.55 -10.11 5.34
N THR A 137 0.96 -11.23 4.73
CA THR A 137 0.14 -12.45 4.61
C THR A 137 0.15 -13.30 5.89
N GLY A 138 1.03 -13.00 6.85
CA GLY A 138 1.34 -13.86 8.00
C GLY A 138 2.32 -14.99 7.67
N ASN A 139 2.76 -15.11 6.43
CA ASN A 139 3.68 -16.15 5.97
C ASN A 139 5.00 -15.53 5.49
N PRO A 140 6.15 -16.08 5.89
CA PRO A 140 7.45 -15.72 5.32
C PRO A 140 7.49 -15.88 3.80
N TYR A 141 8.48 -15.27 3.15
CA TYR A 141 8.74 -15.28 1.70
C TYR A 141 7.79 -14.45 0.83
N PHE A 142 6.66 -13.97 1.36
CA PHE A 142 5.74 -13.08 0.65
C PHE A 142 5.99 -11.62 0.99
N THR A 143 5.74 -10.75 0.03
CA THR A 143 5.86 -9.30 0.23
C THR A 143 4.53 -8.66 0.60
N THR A 144 4.56 -7.37 0.95
CA THR A 144 3.34 -6.59 1.15
C THR A 144 2.63 -6.24 -0.16
N ASP A 145 3.29 -6.37 -1.32
CA ASP A 145 2.64 -6.24 -2.63
C ASP A 145 1.73 -7.45 -2.88
N THR A 146 2.23 -8.68 -2.66
CA THR A 146 1.40 -9.90 -2.67
C THR A 146 0.26 -9.80 -1.65
N THR A 147 0.53 -9.24 -0.46
CA THR A 147 -0.53 -9.00 0.53
C THR A 147 -1.61 -8.07 -0.01
N ALA A 148 -1.25 -6.96 -0.65
CA ALA A 148 -2.22 -6.02 -1.21
C ALA A 148 -3.12 -6.69 -2.25
N ALA A 149 -2.54 -7.50 -3.14
CA ALA A 149 -3.28 -8.25 -4.15
C ALA A 149 -4.27 -9.25 -3.51
N LEU A 150 -3.80 -10.06 -2.54
CA LEU A 150 -4.62 -11.04 -1.83
C LEU A 150 -5.77 -10.36 -1.07
N ARG A 151 -5.48 -9.32 -0.29
CA ARG A 151 -6.51 -8.58 0.48
C ARG A 151 -7.52 -7.89 -0.43
N ALA A 152 -7.08 -7.36 -1.59
CA ALA A 152 -8.00 -6.77 -2.56
C ALA A 152 -9.07 -7.76 -3.01
N ALA A 153 -8.67 -8.97 -3.41
CA ALA A 153 -9.62 -10.01 -3.81
C ALA A 153 -10.54 -10.45 -2.64
N GLU A 154 -9.97 -10.68 -1.44
CA GLU A 154 -10.71 -11.16 -0.27
C GLU A 154 -11.79 -10.19 0.21
N ILE A 155 -11.58 -8.87 0.09
CA ILE A 155 -12.56 -7.87 0.51
C ILE A 155 -13.39 -7.31 -0.65
N GLY A 156 -13.17 -7.78 -1.89
CA GLY A 156 -13.84 -7.28 -3.08
C GLY A 156 -13.46 -5.83 -3.41
N ALA A 157 -12.19 -5.46 -3.30
CA ALA A 157 -11.71 -4.17 -3.77
C ALA A 157 -11.68 -4.13 -5.31
N GLU A 158 -11.97 -2.97 -5.87
CA GLU A 158 -12.08 -2.76 -7.31
C GLU A 158 -10.75 -2.33 -7.94
N ALA A 159 -9.79 -1.89 -7.11
CA ALA A 159 -8.45 -1.47 -7.56
C ALA A 159 -7.44 -1.48 -6.40
N ILE A 160 -6.16 -1.54 -6.77
CA ILE A 160 -5.02 -1.32 -5.88
C ILE A 160 -4.38 0.02 -6.23
N LEU A 161 -4.36 0.95 -5.31
CA LEU A 161 -3.64 2.22 -5.38
C LEU A 161 -2.24 2.02 -4.81
N LYS A 162 -1.25 1.85 -5.68
CA LYS A 162 0.16 1.66 -5.30
C LYS A 162 0.85 3.00 -5.15
N GLY A 163 1.00 3.46 -3.92
CA GLY A 163 1.76 4.67 -3.60
C GLY A 163 3.27 4.44 -3.73
N THR A 164 3.94 5.24 -4.56
CA THR A 164 5.39 5.39 -4.58
C THR A 164 5.80 6.50 -3.62
N HIS A 165 7.07 6.55 -3.23
CA HIS A 165 7.59 7.49 -2.22
C HIS A 165 8.88 8.21 -2.63
N SER A 166 9.40 7.95 -3.82
CA SER A 166 10.72 8.45 -4.25
C SER A 166 10.66 9.52 -5.34
N GLY A 167 9.51 10.21 -5.46
CA GLY A 167 9.28 11.21 -6.51
C GLY A 167 9.09 10.60 -7.90
N VAL A 168 9.00 9.27 -8.01
CA VAL A 168 8.67 8.58 -9.26
C VAL A 168 7.16 8.35 -9.28
N ASP A 169 6.47 9.06 -10.13
CA ASP A 169 5.01 9.18 -10.16
C ASP A 169 4.32 8.18 -11.11
N GLY A 170 4.99 7.08 -11.42
CA GLY A 170 4.45 6.04 -12.31
C GLY A 170 5.51 5.04 -12.75
N ILE A 171 5.22 4.34 -13.84
CA ILE A 171 6.14 3.39 -14.48
C ILE A 171 6.75 4.07 -15.71
N TYR A 172 8.06 3.89 -15.88
CA TYR A 172 8.85 4.49 -16.95
C TYR A 172 9.50 3.41 -17.81
N SER A 173 9.89 3.79 -19.05
CA SER A 173 10.63 2.92 -19.97
C SER A 173 11.99 2.48 -19.43
N ALA A 174 12.61 3.30 -18.57
CA ALA A 174 13.84 3.08 -17.81
C ALA A 174 13.76 3.81 -16.46
N ASP A 175 14.77 3.69 -15.58
CA ASP A 175 14.80 4.45 -14.34
C ASP A 175 15.01 5.95 -14.64
N PRO A 176 14.02 6.83 -14.40
CA PRO A 176 14.13 8.26 -14.75
C PRO A 176 15.20 9.02 -13.96
N ARG A 177 15.74 8.42 -12.89
CA ARG A 177 16.86 9.00 -12.13
C ARG A 177 18.22 8.70 -12.78
N LEU A 178 18.28 7.69 -13.63
CA LEU A 178 19.51 7.26 -14.31
C LEU A 178 19.49 7.59 -15.81
N ASP A 179 18.31 7.62 -16.40
CA ASP A 179 18.09 7.87 -17.82
C ASP A 179 17.16 9.08 -18.01
N PRO A 180 17.69 10.24 -18.43
CA PRO A 180 16.91 11.44 -18.66
C PRO A 180 15.91 11.31 -19.85
N ASP A 181 16.10 10.33 -20.73
CA ASP A 181 15.20 10.05 -21.85
C ASP A 181 14.10 9.05 -21.48
N ALA A 182 14.01 8.62 -20.21
CA ALA A 182 12.98 7.73 -19.74
C ALA A 182 11.59 8.34 -19.91
N VAL A 183 10.72 7.64 -20.62
CA VAL A 183 9.35 8.08 -20.90
C VAL A 183 8.38 7.39 -19.95
N LYS A 184 7.52 8.19 -19.32
CA LYS A 184 6.43 7.68 -18.47
C LYS A 184 5.41 6.92 -19.33
N ILE A 185 5.05 5.74 -18.89
CA ILE A 185 4.05 4.88 -19.53
C ILE A 185 2.74 5.06 -18.77
N LEU A 186 1.69 5.49 -19.47
CA LEU A 186 0.40 5.78 -18.83
C LEU A 186 -0.44 4.51 -18.60
N GLU A 187 -0.34 3.54 -19.52
CA GLU A 187 -1.11 2.29 -19.45
C GLU A 187 -0.23 1.11 -19.85
N LEU A 188 -0.37 0.01 -19.14
CA LEU A 188 0.32 -1.27 -19.38
C LEU A 188 -0.64 -2.42 -19.08
N SER A 189 -0.50 -3.53 -19.81
CA SER A 189 -1.11 -4.77 -19.34
C SER A 189 -0.25 -5.42 -18.24
N HIS A 190 -0.87 -6.24 -17.38
CA HIS A 190 -0.14 -7.05 -16.40
C HIS A 190 0.94 -7.91 -17.08
N LEU A 191 0.61 -8.44 -18.27
CA LEU A 191 1.53 -9.26 -19.07
C LEU A 191 2.73 -8.44 -19.55
N ASP A 192 2.53 -7.18 -19.96
CA ASP A 192 3.65 -6.28 -20.33
C ASP A 192 4.59 -6.05 -19.16
N VAL A 193 4.06 -5.85 -17.96
CA VAL A 193 4.87 -5.68 -16.74
C VAL A 193 5.74 -6.92 -16.50
N LEU A 194 5.17 -8.12 -16.62
CA LEU A 194 5.91 -9.38 -16.45
C LEU A 194 6.95 -9.58 -17.56
N ASN A 195 6.57 -9.42 -18.84
CA ASN A 195 7.45 -9.65 -19.98
C ASN A 195 8.64 -8.69 -20.04
N ARG A 196 8.43 -7.43 -19.64
CA ARG A 196 9.48 -6.41 -19.60
C ARG A 196 10.28 -6.43 -18.29
N GLY A 197 9.89 -7.25 -17.31
CA GLY A 197 10.57 -7.33 -16.01
C GLY A 197 10.51 -6.02 -15.22
N LEU A 198 9.42 -5.24 -15.37
CA LEU A 198 9.27 -3.94 -14.71
C LEU A 198 9.02 -4.13 -13.21
N LYS A 199 9.80 -3.42 -12.38
CA LYS A 199 9.78 -3.56 -10.92
C LYS A 199 8.67 -2.72 -10.27
N VAL A 200 7.44 -2.97 -10.64
CA VAL A 200 6.25 -2.28 -10.08
C VAL A 200 5.85 -2.92 -8.76
N MET A 201 5.60 -4.21 -8.81
CA MET A 201 5.30 -5.10 -7.69
C MET A 201 6.05 -6.42 -7.92
N ASP A 202 6.07 -7.29 -6.93
CA ASP A 202 6.62 -8.63 -7.17
C ASP A 202 5.77 -9.42 -8.20
N SER A 203 6.39 -10.36 -8.91
CA SER A 203 5.73 -11.11 -9.98
C SER A 203 4.52 -11.92 -9.50
N THR A 204 4.54 -12.41 -8.26
CA THR A 204 3.42 -13.12 -7.64
C THR A 204 2.21 -12.19 -7.52
N ALA A 205 2.42 -10.95 -7.06
CA ALA A 205 1.36 -9.95 -6.95
C ALA A 205 0.79 -9.59 -8.33
N ILE A 206 1.66 -9.35 -9.34
CA ILE A 206 1.22 -9.02 -10.71
C ILE A 206 0.41 -10.16 -11.32
N THR A 207 0.89 -11.41 -11.21
CA THR A 207 0.16 -12.58 -11.72
C THR A 207 -1.20 -12.75 -11.04
N PHE A 208 -1.23 -12.59 -9.71
CA PHE A 208 -2.48 -12.65 -8.96
C PHE A 208 -3.47 -11.56 -9.38
N CYS A 209 -3.00 -10.32 -9.59
CA CYS A 209 -3.85 -9.24 -10.08
C CYS A 209 -4.37 -9.51 -11.50
N MET A 210 -3.52 -10.06 -12.38
CA MET A 210 -3.91 -10.46 -13.73
C MET A 210 -5.04 -11.50 -13.71
N ASP A 211 -4.87 -12.57 -12.93
CA ASP A 211 -5.86 -13.67 -12.84
C ASP A 211 -7.21 -13.21 -12.25
N ASN A 212 -7.19 -12.19 -11.39
CA ASN A 212 -8.38 -11.63 -10.74
C ASN A 212 -8.87 -10.33 -11.39
N GLN A 213 -8.29 -9.90 -12.50
CA GLN A 213 -8.66 -8.66 -13.22
C GLN A 213 -8.65 -7.42 -12.31
N LEU A 214 -7.68 -7.34 -11.41
CA LEU A 214 -7.52 -6.23 -10.48
C LEU A 214 -6.57 -5.18 -11.07
N PRO A 215 -7.05 -3.98 -11.41
CA PRO A 215 -6.19 -2.91 -11.88
C PRO A 215 -5.31 -2.37 -10.75
N ILE A 216 -4.08 -1.98 -11.11
CA ILE A 216 -3.11 -1.37 -10.23
C ILE A 216 -2.83 0.05 -10.74
N ILE A 217 -3.03 1.05 -9.89
CA ILE A 217 -2.73 2.45 -10.20
C ILE A 217 -1.45 2.81 -9.43
N VAL A 218 -0.37 3.09 -10.16
CA VAL A 218 0.94 3.46 -9.60
C VAL A 218 1.10 4.96 -9.67
N PHE A 219 1.28 5.63 -8.54
CA PHE A 219 1.37 7.08 -8.46
C PHE A 219 2.22 7.53 -7.25
N ASP A 220 2.72 8.77 -7.28
CA ASP A 220 3.41 9.36 -6.13
C ASP A 220 2.41 9.73 -5.03
N VAL A 221 2.47 9.00 -3.91
CA VAL A 221 1.57 9.20 -2.76
C VAL A 221 1.98 10.39 -1.88
N LEU A 222 3.21 10.88 -2.02
CA LEU A 222 3.70 12.01 -1.22
C LEU A 222 3.36 13.37 -1.84
N THR A 223 2.91 13.40 -3.09
CA THR A 223 2.37 14.62 -3.70
C THR A 223 0.96 14.89 -3.15
N PRO A 224 0.73 16.06 -2.52
CA PRO A 224 -0.56 16.41 -1.93
C PRO A 224 -1.73 16.29 -2.91
N GLY A 225 -2.84 15.68 -2.46
CA GLY A 225 -4.05 15.49 -3.23
C GLY A 225 -4.03 14.30 -4.21
N ASN A 226 -2.91 13.62 -4.38
CA ASN A 226 -2.81 12.53 -5.35
C ASN A 226 -3.66 11.30 -4.97
N ILE A 227 -3.88 11.02 -3.69
CA ILE A 227 -4.81 9.95 -3.28
C ILE A 227 -6.22 10.25 -3.80
N HIS A 228 -6.69 11.47 -3.63
CA HIS A 228 -7.99 11.91 -4.12
C HIS A 228 -8.09 11.84 -5.65
N ARG A 229 -7.08 12.35 -6.36
CA ARG A 229 -7.00 12.34 -7.83
C ARG A 229 -6.96 10.92 -8.41
N ALA A 230 -6.20 10.01 -7.77
CA ALA A 230 -6.17 8.60 -8.15
C ALA A 230 -7.56 7.95 -8.04
N LEU A 231 -8.31 8.24 -6.98
CA LEU A 231 -9.68 7.76 -6.78
C LEU A 231 -10.68 8.33 -7.80
N LEU A 232 -10.43 9.52 -8.32
CA LEU A 232 -11.21 10.10 -9.43
C LEU A 232 -10.85 9.47 -10.79
N GLY A 233 -9.75 8.73 -10.89
CA GLY A 233 -9.26 8.14 -12.13
C GLY A 233 -8.54 9.13 -13.03
N GLU A 234 -7.98 10.21 -12.45
CA GLU A 234 -7.15 11.15 -13.18
C GLU A 234 -5.83 10.51 -13.63
N PRO A 235 -5.26 10.92 -14.78
CA PRO A 235 -4.03 10.31 -15.31
C PRO A 235 -2.77 10.84 -14.61
N ILE A 236 -2.70 10.66 -13.28
CA ILE A 236 -1.58 11.13 -12.45
C ILE A 236 -0.42 10.15 -12.37
N GLY A 237 -0.62 8.93 -12.84
CA GLY A 237 0.34 7.85 -12.71
C GLY A 237 0.26 6.87 -13.88
N THR A 238 0.53 5.60 -13.60
CA THR A 238 0.42 4.49 -14.56
C THR A 238 -0.70 3.55 -14.12
N VAL A 239 -1.56 3.17 -15.05
CA VAL A 239 -2.57 2.11 -14.85
C VAL A 239 -2.03 0.80 -15.42
N VAL A 240 -2.06 -0.26 -14.61
CA VAL A 240 -1.77 -1.64 -15.04
C VAL A 240 -3.06 -2.45 -14.94
N SER A 241 -3.52 -3.01 -16.08
CA SER A 241 -4.81 -3.73 -16.14
C SER A 241 -4.81 -4.87 -17.16
#